data_bcf38000695a6a75eb4dadd2220aaa67
#
_entry.id   bcf38000695a6a75eb4dadd2220aaa67
#
_cell.length_a   1.000
_cell.length_b   1.000
_cell.length_c   1.000
_cell.angle_alpha   90.00
_cell.angle_beta   90.00
_cell.angle_gamma   90.00
#
_symmetry.space_group_name_H-M   'P 1'
#
loop_
_entity.id
_entity.type
_entity.pdbx_description
1 polymer ?
#
loop_
_entity_poly.entity_id
_entity_poly.type
_entity_poly.pdbx_seq_one_letter_code
_entity_poly.pdbx_strand_id
1 'polypeptide(L)'
;MPIVLKTRREIELMRVAGKLAYDILQKMAAVVRPGVTTGDIGHLADEELFKADAVGLSKNYPTYKAGEGFPASTCISVNEEVVHGIPSSKRVLKDGDIVTLDITP
;
A
#
# COMPACT_ATOMS: atom_id res chain seq x y z
N MET A 1 16.56 -8.95 19.60
CA MET A 1 16.72 -9.30 18.17
C MET A 1 18.08 -8.83 17.70
N PRO A 2 18.86 -9.67 17.01
CA PRO A 2 20.13 -9.22 16.44
C PRO A 2 19.89 -8.25 15.29
N ILE A 3 20.82 -7.31 15.12
CA ILE A 3 20.86 -6.44 13.96
C ILE A 3 21.47 -7.22 12.81
N VAL A 4 20.78 -7.32 11.69
CA VAL A 4 21.27 -8.00 10.49
C VAL A 4 21.64 -6.94 9.45
N LEU A 5 22.91 -6.93 9.04
CA LEU A 5 23.39 -6.03 8.02
C LEU A 5 23.14 -6.62 6.64
N LYS A 6 22.67 -5.79 5.70
CA LYS A 6 22.41 -6.21 4.33
C LYS A 6 23.69 -6.22 3.50
N THR A 7 23.80 -7.22 2.62
CA THR A 7 24.89 -7.26 1.63
C THR A 7 24.64 -6.21 0.54
N ARG A 8 25.67 -5.93 -0.30
CA ARG A 8 25.50 -5.03 -1.44
C ARG A 8 24.39 -5.49 -2.38
N ARG A 9 24.34 -6.80 -2.65
CA ARG A 9 23.32 -7.38 -3.49
C ARG A 9 21.93 -7.17 -2.92
N GLU A 10 21.77 -7.40 -1.61
CA GLU A 10 20.49 -7.18 -0.92
C GLU A 10 20.08 -5.72 -0.96
N ILE A 11 21.02 -4.80 -0.78
CA ILE A 11 20.74 -3.36 -0.87
C ILE A 11 20.27 -2.99 -2.28
N GLU A 12 20.90 -3.52 -3.33
CA GLU A 12 20.47 -3.24 -4.71
C GLU A 12 19.07 -3.79 -4.99
N LEU A 13 18.74 -4.98 -4.47
CA LEU A 13 17.39 -5.53 -4.57
C LEU A 13 16.37 -4.64 -3.85
N MET A 14 16.73 -4.12 -2.68
CA MET A 14 15.88 -3.19 -1.95
C MET A 14 15.71 -1.84 -2.67
N ARG A 15 16.75 -1.38 -3.39
CA ARG A 15 16.64 -0.16 -4.22
C ARG A 15 15.59 -0.34 -5.33
N VAL A 16 15.58 -1.50 -5.95
CA VAL A 16 14.59 -1.82 -7.00
C VAL A 16 13.18 -1.81 -6.41
N ALA A 17 12.98 -2.49 -5.28
CA ALA A 17 11.68 -2.51 -4.61
C ALA A 17 11.26 -1.11 -4.13
N GLY A 18 12.20 -0.33 -3.57
CA GLY A 18 11.93 1.03 -3.12
C GLY A 18 11.58 1.99 -4.27
N LYS A 19 12.25 1.85 -5.41
CA LYS A 19 11.93 2.63 -6.61
C LYS A 19 10.51 2.31 -7.09
N LEU A 20 10.16 1.03 -7.11
CA LEU A 20 8.81 0.60 -7.49
C LEU A 20 7.77 1.17 -6.51
N ALA A 21 8.04 1.09 -5.22
CA ALA A 21 7.15 1.67 -4.20
C ALA A 21 6.93 3.17 -4.44
N TYR A 22 8.01 3.90 -4.67
CA TYR A 22 7.95 5.33 -4.96
C TYR A 22 7.09 5.61 -6.19
N ASP A 23 7.33 4.91 -7.29
CA ASP A 23 6.61 5.11 -8.54
C ASP A 23 5.10 4.82 -8.37
N ILE A 24 4.76 3.76 -7.66
CA ILE A 24 3.36 3.41 -7.40
C ILE A 24 2.72 4.46 -6.49
N LEU A 25 3.41 4.89 -5.43
CA LEU A 25 2.89 5.94 -4.54
C LEU A 25 2.61 7.23 -5.29
N GLN A 26 3.47 7.61 -6.23
CA GLN A 26 3.23 8.82 -7.04
C GLN A 26 1.98 8.67 -7.90
N LYS A 27 1.76 7.51 -8.49
CA LYS A 27 0.54 7.23 -9.27
C LYS A 27 -0.71 7.22 -8.40
N MET A 28 -0.62 6.63 -7.21
CA MET A 28 -1.72 6.63 -6.25
C MET A 28 -2.07 8.05 -5.82
N ALA A 29 -1.06 8.84 -5.47
CA ALA A 29 -1.27 10.23 -5.04
C ALA A 29 -1.92 11.07 -6.14
N ALA A 30 -1.57 10.82 -7.39
CA ALA A 30 -2.11 11.58 -8.53
C ALA A 30 -3.62 11.41 -8.73
N VAL A 31 -4.20 10.32 -8.23
CA VAL A 31 -5.65 10.06 -8.36
C VAL A 31 -6.43 10.37 -7.08
N VAL A 32 -5.76 10.79 -6.02
CA VAL A 32 -6.43 11.18 -4.77
C VAL A 32 -7.15 12.51 -4.99
N ARG A 33 -8.48 12.46 -4.92
CA ARG A 33 -9.33 13.65 -5.03
C ARG A 33 -10.73 13.34 -4.49
N PRO A 34 -11.54 14.36 -4.19
CA PRO A 34 -12.93 14.13 -3.78
C PRO A 34 -13.69 13.32 -4.82
N GLY A 35 -14.50 12.37 -4.36
CA GLY A 35 -15.30 11.49 -5.21
C GLY A 35 -14.65 10.16 -5.56
N VAL A 36 -13.35 10.02 -5.40
CA VAL A 36 -12.63 8.75 -5.59
C VAL A 36 -12.77 7.90 -4.33
N THR A 37 -12.91 6.60 -4.48
CA THR A 37 -12.94 5.69 -3.32
C THR A 37 -11.54 5.21 -2.97
N THR A 38 -11.33 4.81 -1.72
CA THR A 38 -10.07 4.18 -1.33
C THR A 38 -9.87 2.85 -2.06
N GLY A 39 -10.96 2.16 -2.40
CA GLY A 39 -10.92 0.96 -3.23
C GLY A 39 -10.37 1.22 -4.62
N ASP A 40 -10.73 2.35 -5.25
CA ASP A 40 -10.20 2.73 -6.56
C ASP A 40 -8.68 2.92 -6.50
N ILE A 41 -8.20 3.58 -5.46
CA ILE A 41 -6.76 3.82 -5.26
C ILE A 41 -6.04 2.50 -5.02
N GLY A 42 -6.59 1.62 -4.19
CA GLY A 42 -6.04 0.30 -3.93
C GLY A 42 -5.99 -0.56 -5.19
N HIS A 43 -7.03 -0.49 -6.03
CA HIS A 43 -7.07 -1.22 -7.30
C HIS A 43 -5.98 -0.74 -8.26
N LEU A 44 -5.75 0.57 -8.34
CA LEU A 44 -4.64 1.12 -9.12
C LEU A 44 -3.30 0.54 -8.68
N ALA A 45 -3.06 0.48 -7.37
CA ALA A 45 -1.84 -0.09 -6.84
C ALA A 45 -1.70 -1.57 -7.18
N ASP A 46 -2.78 -2.34 -7.11
CA ASP A 46 -2.79 -3.75 -7.50
C ASP A 46 -2.42 -3.92 -8.97
N GLU A 47 -2.97 -3.10 -9.85
CA GLU A 47 -2.64 -3.13 -11.28
C GLU A 47 -1.17 -2.83 -11.54
N GLU A 48 -0.62 -1.83 -10.85
CA GLU A 48 0.78 -1.45 -11.01
C GLU A 48 1.72 -2.53 -10.48
N LEU A 49 1.38 -3.18 -9.37
CA LEU A 49 2.14 -4.31 -8.84
C LEU A 49 2.11 -5.48 -9.84
N PHE A 50 0.96 -5.77 -10.39
CA PHE A 50 0.82 -6.84 -11.39
C PHE A 50 1.67 -6.57 -12.64
N LYS A 51 1.63 -5.35 -13.17
CA LYS A 51 2.45 -4.95 -14.33
C LYS A 51 3.94 -5.07 -14.07
N ALA A 52 4.37 -4.86 -12.84
CA ALA A 52 5.78 -4.95 -12.45
C ALA A 52 6.19 -6.36 -12.02
N ASP A 53 5.30 -7.33 -12.11
CA ASP A 53 5.50 -8.71 -11.63
C ASP A 53 5.93 -8.72 -10.16
N ALA A 54 5.31 -7.86 -9.37
CA ALA A 54 5.60 -7.68 -7.95
C ALA A 54 4.44 -8.17 -7.08
N VAL A 55 4.74 -8.44 -5.82
CA VAL A 55 3.77 -8.92 -4.84
C VAL A 55 3.61 -7.87 -3.75
N GLY A 56 2.36 -7.55 -3.42
CA GLY A 56 2.07 -6.68 -2.28
C GLY A 56 2.17 -7.47 -0.98
N LEU A 57 3.18 -7.17 -0.17
CA LEU A 57 3.47 -7.95 1.05
C LEU A 57 2.45 -7.74 2.16
N SER A 58 1.63 -6.68 2.11
CA SER A 58 0.56 -6.48 3.08
C SER A 58 -0.54 -7.52 2.94
N LYS A 59 -0.82 -7.97 1.72
CA LYS A 59 -1.89 -8.93 1.46
C LYS A 59 -1.59 -10.26 2.14
N ASN A 60 -2.57 -10.76 2.88
CA ASN A 60 -2.47 -11.98 3.66
C ASN A 60 -1.49 -11.91 4.85
N TYR A 61 -0.96 -10.73 5.15
CA TYR A 61 -0.14 -10.57 6.35
C TYR A 61 -0.98 -10.90 7.59
N PRO A 62 -0.45 -11.71 8.53
CA PRO A 62 -1.21 -12.11 9.71
C PRO A 62 -1.73 -10.93 10.51
N THR A 63 -3.02 -10.97 10.87
CA THR A 63 -3.65 -10.00 11.74
C THR A 63 -3.83 -10.58 13.14
N TYR A 64 -4.34 -9.78 14.07
CA TYR A 64 -4.68 -10.27 15.41
C TYR A 64 -5.83 -11.27 15.41
N LYS A 65 -6.59 -11.37 14.31
CA LYS A 65 -7.63 -12.37 14.16
C LYS A 65 -7.03 -13.66 13.61
N ALA A 66 -7.09 -14.73 14.39
CA ALA A 66 -6.54 -16.01 13.98
C ALA A 66 -7.21 -16.50 12.67
N GLY A 67 -6.39 -16.91 11.70
CA GLY A 67 -6.87 -17.43 10.43
C GLY A 67 -7.23 -16.38 9.39
N GLU A 68 -7.12 -15.09 9.72
CA GLU A 68 -7.38 -14.02 8.77
C GLU A 68 -6.11 -13.24 8.44
N GLY A 69 -5.80 -13.07 7.16
CA GLY A 69 -4.75 -12.18 6.69
C GLY A 69 -5.30 -10.82 6.31
N PHE A 70 -4.44 -9.81 6.19
CA PHE A 70 -4.85 -8.49 5.71
C PHE A 70 -5.40 -8.62 4.28
N PRO A 71 -6.59 -8.04 3.98
CA PRO A 71 -7.30 -8.36 2.74
C PRO A 71 -6.83 -7.62 1.48
N ALA A 72 -5.85 -6.73 1.61
CA ALA A 72 -5.43 -5.88 0.48
C ALA A 72 -3.92 -5.76 0.37
N SER A 73 -3.44 -5.34 -0.80
CA SER A 73 -2.02 -5.10 -1.05
C SER A 73 -1.54 -3.76 -0.49
N THR A 74 -2.47 -2.86 -0.20
CA THR A 74 -2.17 -1.52 0.31
C THR A 74 -3.01 -1.20 1.53
N CYS A 75 -2.49 -0.32 2.38
CA CYS A 75 -3.26 0.29 3.45
C CYS A 75 -3.54 1.74 3.04
N ILE A 76 -4.80 2.12 3.05
CA ILE A 76 -5.23 3.48 2.72
C ILE A 76 -6.08 3.97 3.87
N SER A 77 -5.47 4.84 4.68
CA SER A 77 -6.04 5.29 5.94
C SER A 77 -6.56 6.71 5.81
N VAL A 78 -7.80 6.93 6.22
CA VAL A 78 -8.49 8.21 6.05
C VAL A 78 -8.82 8.79 7.42
N ASN A 79 -8.46 10.05 7.64
CA ASN A 79 -8.78 10.84 8.84
C ASN A 79 -8.35 10.14 10.14
N GLU A 80 -9.31 9.64 10.92
CA GLU A 80 -9.08 8.99 12.21
C GLU A 80 -8.35 7.65 12.11
N GLU A 81 -8.33 7.04 10.94
CA GLU A 81 -7.56 5.82 10.70
C GLU A 81 -6.08 6.16 10.64
N VAL A 82 -5.34 5.82 11.67
CA VAL A 82 -3.91 6.16 11.77
C VAL A 82 -3.10 5.31 10.82
N VAL A 83 -3.34 4.00 10.83
CA VAL A 83 -2.68 3.01 9.96
C VAL A 83 -3.67 1.88 9.62
N HIS A 84 -3.30 1.06 8.67
CA HIS A 84 -3.99 -0.19 8.32
C HIS A 84 -5.44 0.00 7.84
N GLY A 85 -5.74 1.15 7.25
CA GLY A 85 -7.04 1.36 6.59
C GLY A 85 -7.21 0.37 5.43
N ILE A 86 -8.34 -0.35 5.41
CA ILE A 86 -8.64 -1.32 4.34
C ILE A 86 -9.26 -0.57 3.16
N PRO A 87 -8.67 -0.66 1.94
CA PRO A 87 -9.29 -0.05 0.75
C PRO A 87 -10.72 -0.56 0.55
N SER A 88 -11.64 0.34 0.30
CA SER A 88 -13.06 0.01 0.18
C SER A 88 -13.73 0.84 -0.91
N SER A 89 -14.54 0.18 -1.73
CA SER A 89 -15.40 0.85 -2.72
C SER A 89 -16.50 1.69 -2.07
N LYS A 90 -16.70 1.52 -0.77
CA LYS A 90 -17.71 2.26 0.00
C LYS A 90 -17.14 3.51 0.69
N ARG A 91 -15.81 3.63 0.77
CA ARG A 91 -15.16 4.80 1.39
C ARG A 91 -14.85 5.83 0.33
N VAL A 92 -15.74 6.78 0.13
CA VAL A 92 -15.59 7.88 -0.82
C VAL A 92 -14.84 9.03 -0.17
N LEU A 93 -13.79 9.51 -0.82
CA LEU A 93 -13.01 10.65 -0.33
C LEU A 93 -13.79 11.94 -0.52
N LYS A 94 -13.63 12.84 0.45
CA LYS A 94 -14.27 14.17 0.47
C LYS A 94 -13.20 15.24 0.55
N ASP A 95 -13.55 16.44 0.12
CA ASP A 95 -12.68 17.60 0.28
C ASP A 95 -12.34 17.80 1.76
N GLY A 96 -11.07 18.02 2.05
CA GLY A 96 -10.57 18.17 3.42
C GLY A 96 -10.13 16.86 4.10
N ASP A 97 -10.37 15.69 3.49
CA ASP A 97 -9.89 14.43 4.06
C ASP A 97 -8.36 14.35 4.06
N ILE A 98 -7.82 13.76 5.11
CA ILE A 98 -6.40 13.41 5.21
C ILE A 98 -6.28 11.94 4.83
N VAL A 99 -5.42 11.65 3.85
CA VAL A 99 -5.25 10.29 3.33
C VAL A 99 -3.80 9.86 3.46
N THR A 100 -3.58 8.70 4.05
CA THR A 100 -2.25 8.08 4.16
C THR A 100 -2.19 6.85 3.27
N LEU A 101 -1.19 6.81 2.40
CA LEU A 101 -0.97 5.70 1.47
C LEU A 101 0.23 4.88 1.95
N ASP A 102 0.05 3.58 2.07
CA ASP A 102 1.08 2.65 2.55
C ASP A 102 1.13 1.44 1.63
N ILE A 103 2.29 1.18 1.05
CA ILE A 103 2.53 0.07 0.14
C ILE A 103 3.87 -0.60 0.45
N THR A 104 3.89 -1.92 0.39
CA THR A 104 5.10 -2.73 0.56
C THR A 104 5.18 -3.75 -0.58
N PRO A 105 5.87 -3.39 -1.67
CA PRO A 105 6.05 -4.29 -2.80
C PRO A 105 7.11 -5.36 -2.54
#